data_7aec98e0d7d9c5e655bbb43af3c3592f
#
_entry.id   7aec98e0d7d9c5e655bbb43af3c3592f
#
_cell.length_a   1.000
_cell.length_b   1.000
_cell.length_c   1.000
_cell.angle_alpha   90.00
_cell.angle_beta   90.00
_cell.angle_gamma   90.00
#
_symmetry.space_group_name_H-M   'P 1'
#
loop_
_entity.id
_entity.type
_entity.pdbx_description
1 polymer ?
#
loop_
_entity_poly.entity_id
_entity_poly.type
_entity_poly.pdbx_seq_one_letter_code
_entity_poly.pdbx_strand_id
1 'polypeptide(L)'
;VHILIATDAQWVLNEIQAVFGSSSTTIQVVTNGRLVSPAVAERTPDIAILDMQVGSMGGMAITMDLRLDHSSGALPNVPILMLLDREADVHMARRSGANGWIIKPLDALRLRKAVNAIVAGGCYAEGVPVPEAIVDEVVASVDEAAEPAAELLNQ
;
A
#
# COMPACT_ATOMS: atom_id res chain seq x y z
N VAL A 1 5.47 -19.50 -4.32
CA VAL A 1 4.95 -18.18 -3.90
C VAL A 1 3.77 -17.80 -4.78
N HIS A 2 2.68 -17.35 -4.18
CA HIS A 2 1.50 -16.87 -4.90
C HIS A 2 1.44 -15.33 -4.83
N ILE A 3 1.55 -14.69 -5.98
CA ILE A 3 1.50 -13.22 -6.13
C ILE A 3 0.19 -12.87 -6.82
N LEU A 4 -0.62 -12.01 -6.19
CA LEU A 4 -1.76 -11.37 -6.82
C LEU A 4 -1.34 -10.00 -7.31
N ILE A 5 -1.61 -9.68 -8.58
CA ILE A 5 -1.29 -8.39 -9.19
C ILE A 5 -2.59 -7.72 -9.63
N ALA A 6 -2.84 -6.50 -9.15
CA ALA A 6 -3.93 -5.66 -9.61
C ALA A 6 -3.36 -4.49 -10.43
N THR A 7 -3.48 -4.58 -11.74
CA THR A 7 -3.10 -3.52 -12.68
C THR A 7 -3.84 -3.70 -14.01
N ASP A 8 -4.15 -2.61 -14.68
CA ASP A 8 -4.64 -2.58 -16.07
C ASP A 8 -3.55 -2.14 -17.06
N ALA A 9 -2.36 -1.80 -16.55
CA ALA A 9 -1.21 -1.40 -17.34
C ALA A 9 -0.36 -2.61 -17.76
N GLN A 10 -0.36 -2.95 -19.05
CA GLN A 10 0.38 -4.10 -19.58
C GLN A 10 1.88 -4.03 -19.30
N TRP A 11 2.48 -2.83 -19.32
CA TRP A 11 3.91 -2.66 -19.04
C TRP A 11 4.26 -3.00 -17.59
N VAL A 12 3.40 -2.68 -16.63
CA VAL A 12 3.58 -3.05 -15.21
C VAL A 12 3.57 -4.56 -15.07
N LEU A 13 2.61 -5.22 -15.70
CA LEU A 13 2.50 -6.67 -15.69
C LEU A 13 3.75 -7.32 -16.29
N ASN A 14 4.24 -6.82 -17.43
CA ASN A 14 5.44 -7.34 -18.08
C ASN A 14 6.69 -7.23 -17.20
N GLU A 15 6.87 -6.09 -16.52
CA GLU A 15 8.00 -5.90 -15.59
C GLU A 15 7.94 -6.89 -14.41
N ILE A 16 6.77 -7.07 -13.81
CA ILE A 16 6.62 -7.99 -12.68
C ILE A 16 6.80 -9.44 -13.13
N GLN A 17 6.25 -9.83 -14.27
CA GLN A 17 6.41 -11.16 -14.83
C GLN A 17 7.87 -11.48 -15.20
N ALA A 18 8.61 -10.49 -15.72
CA ALA A 18 10.03 -10.64 -16.03
C ALA A 18 10.86 -10.91 -14.76
N VAL A 19 10.47 -10.36 -13.62
CA VAL A 19 11.19 -10.54 -12.35
C VAL A 19 10.81 -11.83 -11.63
N PHE A 20 9.52 -12.19 -11.62
CA PHE A 20 8.97 -13.26 -10.78
C PHE A 20 8.42 -14.44 -11.59
N GLY A 21 8.38 -14.37 -12.91
CA GLY A 21 7.90 -15.45 -13.76
C GLY A 21 8.82 -16.68 -13.72
N SER A 22 8.64 -17.53 -12.73
CA SER A 22 9.36 -18.80 -12.56
C SER A 22 8.40 -19.95 -12.29
N SER A 23 8.88 -21.18 -12.46
CA SER A 23 8.06 -22.38 -12.19
C SER A 23 7.60 -22.52 -10.74
N SER A 24 8.27 -21.83 -9.80
CA SER A 24 7.94 -21.83 -8.37
C SER A 24 7.00 -20.69 -7.94
N THR A 25 6.64 -19.81 -8.86
CA THR A 25 5.79 -18.65 -8.58
C THR A 25 4.50 -18.72 -9.39
N THR A 26 3.37 -18.64 -8.70
CA THR A 26 2.05 -18.48 -9.33
C THR A 26 1.69 -17.00 -9.34
N ILE A 27 1.38 -16.45 -10.51
CA ILE A 27 0.95 -15.06 -10.68
C ILE A 27 -0.53 -15.05 -11.08
N GLN A 28 -1.35 -14.41 -10.27
CA GLN A 28 -2.76 -14.14 -10.55
C GLN A 28 -2.92 -12.66 -10.89
N VAL A 29 -3.53 -12.37 -12.04
CA VAL A 29 -3.71 -11.00 -12.53
C VAL A 29 -5.17 -10.60 -12.44
N VAL A 30 -5.41 -9.41 -11.90
CA VAL A 30 -6.72 -8.78 -11.81
C VAL A 30 -6.61 -7.39 -12.45
N THR A 31 -7.45 -7.11 -13.44
CA THR A 31 -7.44 -5.83 -14.17
C THR A 31 -8.49 -4.84 -13.67
N ASN A 32 -9.32 -5.26 -12.72
CA ASN A 32 -10.38 -4.47 -12.10
C ASN A 32 -10.21 -4.54 -10.59
N GLY A 33 -10.01 -3.39 -9.94
CA GLY A 33 -9.74 -3.32 -8.51
C GLY A 33 -10.85 -3.92 -7.62
N ARG A 34 -12.10 -3.89 -8.06
CA ARG A 34 -13.24 -4.50 -7.33
C ARG A 34 -13.18 -6.03 -7.26
N LEU A 35 -12.39 -6.65 -8.11
CA LEU A 35 -12.22 -8.11 -8.13
C LEU A 35 -11.12 -8.60 -7.19
N VAL A 36 -10.38 -7.70 -6.54
CA VAL A 36 -9.27 -8.08 -5.66
C VAL A 36 -9.76 -8.80 -4.41
N SER A 37 -10.71 -8.25 -3.67
CA SER A 37 -11.26 -8.90 -2.46
C SER A 37 -11.86 -10.28 -2.76
N PRO A 38 -12.68 -10.47 -3.81
CA PRO A 38 -13.11 -11.80 -4.21
C PRO A 38 -11.99 -12.77 -4.57
N ALA A 39 -10.95 -12.29 -5.26
CA ALA A 39 -9.79 -13.11 -5.62
C ALA A 39 -8.99 -13.55 -4.39
N VAL A 40 -8.83 -12.67 -3.40
CA VAL A 40 -8.19 -13.00 -2.10
C VAL A 40 -9.02 -14.03 -1.33
N ALA A 41 -10.36 -13.90 -1.35
CA ALA A 41 -11.25 -14.83 -0.68
C ALA A 41 -11.20 -16.24 -1.31
N GLU A 42 -11.07 -16.32 -2.63
CA GLU A 42 -10.95 -17.57 -3.35
C GLU A 42 -9.59 -18.25 -3.09
N ARG A 43 -8.51 -17.50 -3.16
CA ARG A 43 -7.16 -17.97 -2.90
C ARG A 43 -6.30 -16.86 -2.31
N THR A 44 -5.99 -16.96 -1.02
CA THR A 44 -5.14 -15.98 -0.33
C THR A 44 -3.74 -15.96 -0.91
N PRO A 45 -3.25 -14.80 -1.43
CA PRO A 45 -1.89 -14.67 -1.93
C PRO A 45 -0.88 -14.49 -0.77
N ASP A 46 0.38 -14.81 -1.06
CA ASP A 46 1.49 -14.48 -0.16
C ASP A 46 1.79 -12.98 -0.15
N ILE A 47 1.50 -12.30 -1.26
CA ILE A 47 1.59 -10.85 -1.41
C ILE A 47 0.63 -10.37 -2.50
N ALA A 48 0.00 -9.22 -2.28
CA ALA A 48 -0.74 -8.47 -3.28
C ALA A 48 0.07 -7.25 -3.74
N ILE A 49 0.33 -7.16 -5.05
CA ILE A 49 0.97 -6.00 -5.67
C ILE A 49 -0.13 -5.17 -6.34
N LEU A 50 -0.38 -3.98 -5.81
CA LEU A 50 -1.50 -3.13 -6.22
C LEU A 50 -1.00 -1.88 -6.92
N ASP A 51 -1.36 -1.73 -8.19
CA ASP A 51 -1.15 -0.48 -8.91
C ASP A 51 -2.10 0.60 -8.36
N MET A 52 -1.56 1.77 -8.03
CA MET A 52 -2.37 2.87 -7.52
C MET A 52 -3.46 3.31 -8.50
N GLN A 53 -3.19 3.19 -9.81
CA GLN A 53 -4.09 3.62 -10.88
C GLN A 53 -4.95 2.51 -11.49
N VAL A 54 -5.01 1.32 -10.87
CA VAL A 54 -5.87 0.26 -11.40
C VAL A 54 -7.33 0.71 -11.50
N GLY A 55 -7.98 0.35 -12.62
CA GLY A 55 -9.33 0.80 -12.92
C GLY A 55 -10.40 0.28 -11.96
N SER A 56 -11.52 0.98 -11.90
CA SER A 56 -12.72 0.75 -11.09
C SER A 56 -12.55 1.00 -9.59
N MET A 57 -11.43 0.63 -9.01
CA MET A 57 -11.10 0.85 -7.61
C MET A 57 -9.58 0.91 -7.49
N GLY A 58 -9.05 2.08 -7.15
CA GLY A 58 -7.61 2.31 -7.07
C GLY A 58 -6.92 1.56 -5.93
N GLY A 59 -5.61 1.39 -6.04
CA GLY A 59 -4.80 0.60 -5.10
C GLY A 59 -4.93 1.02 -3.65
N MET A 60 -5.08 2.33 -3.38
CA MET A 60 -5.33 2.84 -2.03
C MET A 60 -6.66 2.34 -1.45
N ALA A 61 -7.74 2.46 -2.21
CA ALA A 61 -9.06 2.01 -1.78
C ALA A 61 -9.11 0.49 -1.60
N ILE A 62 -8.46 -0.27 -2.48
CA ILE A 62 -8.32 -1.72 -2.35
C ILE A 62 -7.59 -2.08 -1.05
N THR A 63 -6.49 -1.39 -0.74
CA THR A 63 -5.72 -1.62 0.49
C THR A 63 -6.57 -1.38 1.72
N MET A 64 -7.32 -0.29 1.77
CA MET A 64 -8.21 0.03 2.89
C MET A 64 -9.32 -1.00 3.04
N ASP A 65 -9.90 -1.47 1.92
CA ASP A 65 -10.93 -2.50 1.89
C ASP A 65 -10.41 -3.84 2.44
N LEU A 66 -9.25 -4.28 1.98
CA LEU A 66 -8.59 -5.49 2.51
C LEU A 66 -8.26 -5.40 4.01
N ARG A 67 -7.86 -4.21 4.50
CA ARG A 67 -7.61 -4.00 5.92
C ARG A 67 -8.90 -4.03 6.75
N LEU A 68 -9.96 -3.48 6.21
CA LEU A 68 -11.29 -3.52 6.84
C LEU A 68 -11.82 -4.95 6.92
N ASP A 69 -11.73 -5.70 5.82
CA ASP A 69 -12.13 -7.10 5.75
C ASP A 69 -11.33 -7.97 6.73
N HIS A 70 -10.02 -7.70 6.86
CA HIS A 70 -9.19 -8.37 7.87
C HIS A 70 -9.66 -8.04 9.29
N SER A 71 -9.89 -6.78 9.62
CA SER A 71 -10.32 -6.38 10.96
C SER A 71 -11.69 -6.90 11.35
N SER A 72 -12.58 -7.13 10.38
CA SER A 72 -13.88 -7.77 10.60
C SER A 72 -13.82 -9.31 10.69
N GLY A 73 -12.65 -9.90 10.39
CA GLY A 73 -12.47 -11.35 10.33
C GLY A 73 -12.95 -11.99 9.02
N ALA A 74 -13.33 -11.20 8.02
CA ALA A 74 -13.81 -11.71 6.72
C ALA A 74 -12.67 -12.27 5.85
N LEU A 75 -11.48 -11.66 5.90
CA LEU A 75 -10.31 -12.07 5.13
C LEU A 75 -9.06 -12.15 6.03
N PRO A 76 -8.05 -12.98 5.65
CA PRO A 76 -6.75 -12.98 6.32
C PRO A 76 -5.99 -11.67 6.04
N ASN A 77 -4.97 -11.40 6.84
CA ASN A 77 -4.09 -10.25 6.64
C ASN A 77 -3.15 -10.50 5.45
N VAL A 78 -3.45 -9.89 4.32
CA VAL A 78 -2.64 -10.01 3.11
C VAL A 78 -1.53 -8.96 3.12
N PRO A 79 -0.24 -9.35 2.95
CA PRO A 79 0.84 -8.40 2.73
C PRO A 79 0.63 -7.61 1.43
N ILE A 80 0.82 -6.29 1.45
CA ILE A 80 0.53 -5.41 0.32
C ILE A 80 1.74 -4.57 -0.04
N LEU A 81 2.13 -4.64 -1.31
CA LEU A 81 3.05 -3.73 -1.98
C LEU A 81 2.27 -2.83 -2.94
N MET A 82 2.36 -1.52 -2.76
CA MET A 82 1.70 -0.54 -3.61
C MET A 82 2.68 0.05 -4.64
N LEU A 83 2.25 0.19 -5.89
CA LEU A 83 3.00 0.84 -6.95
C LEU A 83 2.47 2.26 -7.14
N LEU A 84 3.31 3.26 -6.84
CA LEU A 84 2.97 4.67 -6.87
C LEU A 84 3.47 5.34 -8.15
N ASP A 85 2.72 6.33 -8.64
CA ASP A 85 3.13 7.11 -9.80
C ASP A 85 4.05 8.28 -9.40
N ARG A 86 3.88 8.80 -8.18
CA ARG A 86 4.57 9.99 -7.70
C ARG A 86 5.02 9.86 -6.25
N GLU A 87 6.10 10.53 -5.90
CA GLU A 87 6.55 10.64 -4.51
C GLU A 87 5.51 11.29 -3.59
N ALA A 88 4.70 12.22 -4.10
CA ALA A 88 3.61 12.84 -3.36
C ALA A 88 2.55 11.83 -2.87
N ASP A 89 2.43 10.66 -3.50
CA ASP A 89 1.48 9.61 -3.13
C ASP A 89 1.93 8.76 -1.93
N VAL A 90 3.18 8.88 -1.48
CA VAL A 90 3.76 8.11 -0.36
C VAL A 90 2.95 8.29 0.93
N HIS A 91 2.50 9.50 1.22
CA HIS A 91 1.69 9.77 2.41
C HIS A 91 0.38 8.97 2.40
N MET A 92 -0.29 8.92 1.26
CA MET A 92 -1.53 8.16 1.09
C MET A 92 -1.29 6.64 1.18
N ALA A 93 -0.21 6.14 0.57
CA ALA A 93 0.17 4.74 0.65
C ALA A 93 0.42 4.31 2.10
N ARG A 94 1.14 5.11 2.87
CA ARG A 94 1.36 4.87 4.30
C ARG A 94 0.06 4.84 5.09
N ARG A 95 -0.82 5.81 4.90
CA ARG A 95 -2.11 5.90 5.60
C ARG A 95 -3.09 4.80 5.24
N SER A 96 -2.99 4.23 4.04
CA SER A 96 -3.86 3.12 3.62
C SER A 96 -3.58 1.80 4.35
N GLY A 97 -2.41 1.68 4.99
CA GLY A 97 -1.99 0.46 5.66
C GLY A 97 -1.26 -0.54 4.77
N ALA A 98 -0.68 -0.09 3.65
CA ALA A 98 0.22 -0.91 2.84
C ALA A 98 1.48 -1.29 3.63
N ASN A 99 2.02 -2.49 3.37
CA ASN A 99 3.27 -2.96 3.97
C ASN A 99 4.50 -2.34 3.30
N GLY A 100 4.34 -1.83 2.10
CA GLY A 100 5.38 -1.13 1.39
C GLY A 100 4.91 -0.50 0.09
N TRP A 101 5.79 0.28 -0.53
CA TRP A 101 5.52 0.94 -1.79
C TRP A 101 6.81 1.17 -2.57
N ILE A 102 6.66 1.14 -3.90
CA ILE A 102 7.67 1.50 -4.89
C ILE A 102 7.13 2.65 -5.74
N ILE A 103 7.97 3.64 -6.03
CA ILE A 103 7.64 4.72 -6.93
C ILE A 103 8.10 4.34 -8.33
N LYS A 104 7.20 4.38 -9.30
CA LYS A 104 7.53 4.12 -10.71
C LYS A 104 8.57 5.15 -11.23
N PRO A 105 9.48 4.77 -12.13
CA PRO A 105 9.54 3.52 -12.88
C PRO A 105 9.99 2.32 -12.07
N LEU A 106 9.57 1.11 -12.47
CA LEU A 106 9.91 -0.14 -11.81
C LEU A 106 11.29 -0.63 -12.29
N ASP A 107 12.02 -1.32 -11.39
CA ASP A 107 13.21 -2.08 -11.74
C ASP A 107 13.28 -3.40 -10.98
N ALA A 108 13.98 -4.37 -11.56
CA ALA A 108 14.04 -5.73 -11.07
C ALA A 108 14.62 -5.85 -9.65
N LEU A 109 15.63 -5.03 -9.32
CA LEU A 109 16.32 -5.10 -8.03
C LEU A 109 15.40 -4.59 -6.91
N ARG A 110 14.77 -3.44 -7.13
CA ARG A 110 13.85 -2.83 -6.16
C ARG A 110 12.61 -3.70 -5.95
N LEU A 111 12.03 -4.24 -7.03
CA LEU A 111 10.91 -5.17 -6.97
C LEU A 111 11.24 -6.42 -6.13
N ARG A 112 12.38 -7.04 -6.37
CA ARG A 112 12.83 -8.22 -5.59
C ARG A 112 13.04 -7.88 -4.13
N LYS A 113 13.71 -6.77 -3.82
CA LYS A 113 13.93 -6.33 -2.45
C LYS A 113 12.62 -6.08 -1.71
N ALA A 114 11.68 -5.36 -2.34
CA ALA A 114 10.40 -5.04 -1.75
C ALA A 114 9.57 -6.30 -1.47
N VAL A 115 9.41 -7.17 -2.47
CA VAL A 115 8.62 -8.40 -2.32
C VAL A 115 9.22 -9.31 -1.26
N ASN A 116 10.54 -9.54 -1.29
CA ASN A 116 11.21 -10.39 -0.31
C ASN A 116 11.07 -9.85 1.12
N ALA A 117 11.24 -8.54 1.32
CA ALA A 117 11.10 -7.92 2.63
C ALA A 117 9.67 -8.07 3.17
N ILE A 118 8.68 -7.82 2.34
CA ILE A 118 7.26 -7.86 2.73
C ILE A 118 6.79 -9.30 2.97
N VAL A 119 7.15 -10.25 2.12
CA VAL A 119 6.82 -11.68 2.29
C VAL A 119 7.47 -12.25 3.55
N ALA A 120 8.66 -11.77 3.92
CA ALA A 120 9.32 -12.13 5.18
C ALA A 120 8.69 -11.49 6.45
N GLY A 121 7.61 -10.73 6.30
CA GLY A 121 6.91 -10.07 7.41
C GLY A 121 7.41 -8.66 7.74
N GLY A 122 8.31 -8.12 6.93
CA GLY A 122 8.82 -6.74 7.08
C GLY A 122 8.04 -5.73 6.26
N CYS A 123 8.68 -4.60 6.00
CA CYS A 123 8.14 -3.50 5.18
C CYS A 123 9.21 -3.00 4.21
N TYR A 124 8.76 -2.27 3.19
CA TYR A 124 9.64 -1.62 2.21
C TYR A 124 9.07 -0.26 1.84
N ALA A 125 9.86 0.80 2.02
CA ALA A 125 9.42 2.16 1.79
C ALA A 125 10.40 2.92 0.91
N GLU A 126 9.88 3.66 -0.07
CA GLU A 126 10.60 4.60 -0.90
C GLU A 126 10.06 6.03 -0.67
N GLY A 127 10.83 7.02 -1.10
CA GLY A 127 10.51 8.43 -0.91
C GLY A 127 11.08 9.01 0.38
N VAL A 128 10.98 10.33 0.52
CA VAL A 128 11.53 11.05 1.68
C VAL A 128 10.67 10.76 2.91
N PRO A 129 11.26 10.27 4.01
CA PRO A 129 10.53 10.20 5.27
C PRO A 129 10.15 11.64 5.67
N VAL A 130 8.88 11.87 5.96
CA VAL A 130 8.47 13.12 6.62
C VAL A 130 9.19 13.12 7.97
N PRO A 131 10.05 14.09 8.30
CA PRO A 131 10.71 14.12 9.59
C PRO A 131 9.67 14.10 10.72
N GLU A 132 9.83 13.23 11.70
CA GLU A 132 8.94 13.13 12.85
C GLU A 132 8.77 14.48 13.58
N ALA A 133 9.79 15.34 13.50
CA ALA A 133 9.78 16.69 14.07
C ALA A 133 8.64 17.61 13.54
N ILE A 134 8.15 17.39 12.31
CA ILE A 134 7.05 18.21 11.77
C ILE A 134 5.70 17.77 12.36
N VAL A 135 5.56 16.51 12.73
CA VAL A 135 4.32 16.00 13.34
C VAL A 135 4.17 16.56 14.76
N ASP A 136 5.26 16.59 15.52
CA ASP A 136 5.27 17.12 16.89
C ASP A 136 5.04 18.64 16.91
N GLU A 137 5.59 19.37 15.92
CA GLU A 137 5.42 20.82 15.83
C GLU A 137 3.98 21.23 15.44
N VAL A 138 3.33 20.44 14.56
CA VAL A 138 1.92 20.66 14.21
C VAL A 138 0.99 20.32 15.37
N VAL A 139 1.26 19.26 16.11
CA VAL A 139 0.47 18.88 17.31
C VAL A 139 0.68 19.91 18.43
N ALA A 140 1.90 20.36 18.68
CA ALA A 140 2.20 21.39 19.67
C ALA A 140 1.54 22.73 19.34
N SER A 141 1.49 23.13 18.06
CA SER A 141 0.84 24.38 17.63
C SER A 141 -0.67 24.34 17.73
N VAL A 142 -1.29 23.16 17.61
CA VAL A 142 -2.75 22.98 17.79
C VAL A 142 -3.13 23.04 19.26
N ASP A 143 -2.32 22.49 20.15
CA ASP A 143 -2.56 22.54 21.61
C ASP A 143 -2.38 23.97 22.16
N GLU A 144 -1.38 24.71 21.67
CA GLU A 144 -1.14 26.10 22.07
C GLU A 144 -2.26 27.06 21.58
N ALA A 145 -2.90 26.77 20.47
CA ALA A 145 -4.03 27.54 19.95
C ALA A 145 -5.35 27.29 20.71
N ALA A 146 -5.45 26.24 21.48
CA ALA A 146 -6.65 25.88 22.26
C ALA A 146 -6.70 26.50 23.66
N GLU A 147 -5.59 26.98 24.21
CA GLU A 147 -5.53 27.54 25.58
C GLU A 147 -6.18 28.93 25.79
N PRO A 148 -6.20 29.87 24.82
CA PRO A 148 -6.72 31.21 25.09
C PRO A 148 -8.23 31.29 25.30
N ALA A 149 -9.00 30.29 24.89
CA ALA A 149 -10.45 30.33 24.96
C ALA A 149 -11.02 29.98 26.37
N ALA A 150 -10.25 29.34 27.21
CA ALA A 150 -10.68 28.94 28.56
C ALA A 150 -10.57 30.07 29.59
N GLU A 151 -9.69 31.06 29.39
CA GLU A 151 -9.48 32.18 30.32
C GLU A 151 -10.53 33.29 30.20
N LEU A 152 -11.22 33.41 29.07
CA LEU A 152 -12.24 34.41 28.81
C LEU A 152 -13.64 34.05 29.39
N LEU A 153 -13.84 32.82 29.83
CA LEU A 153 -15.13 32.38 30.38
C LEU A 153 -15.21 32.50 31.94
N ASN A 154 -14.13 32.89 32.61
CA ASN A 154 -14.08 33.05 34.05
C ASN A 154 -13.99 34.51 34.54
N GLN A 155 -14.25 35.46 33.69
CA GLN A 155 -14.42 36.88 34.03
C GLN A 155 -15.83 37.31 33.68
#